data_49f24b0fed872232d64d4ecf663bb8ed
#
_entry.id   49f24b0fed872232d64d4ecf663bb8ed
#
_cell.length_a   1.000
_cell.length_b   1.000
_cell.length_c   1.000
_cell.angle_alpha   90.00
_cell.angle_beta   90.00
_cell.angle_gamma   90.00
#
_symmetry.space_group_name_H-M   'P 1'
#
loop_
_entity.id
_entity.type
_entity.pdbx_description
1 polymer ?
#
loop_
_entity_poly.entity_id
_entity_poly.type
_entity_poly.pdbx_seq_one_letter_code
_entity_poly.pdbx_strand_id
1 'polypeptide(L)'
;MSADILVVYKKNFEAVHDRAMDQIQSALEKLVETRGIRTEFTAREKVRHSDFIGRDLVIVVGGDGTLTSIAHNVGADTPVMGVNSHPRRDDPTGSFGFFMGSDPENFANDVVLALDGGAIDNDLPRLQAEIVTTSGNRIKCDPALNDLLVSNTHQYQPSHYRLQRDSDGMNGDIDAVQHSSGCLFSTFVGQGAWYRNICEMEGQTFPPSEIDSNYLFVSRELDGEQRRPGEYMAWTAEPTVITSDMHRGYVVSDGWDETHFIRGATITISMNGPRLHLLTFRERIIDKLSHWLES
;
A
#
# COMPACT_ATOMS: atom_id res chain seq x y z
N MET A 1 -0.64 5.59 31.27
CA MET A 1 0.73 5.56 30.69
C MET A 1 0.84 6.73 29.75
N SER A 2 2.01 7.31 29.59
CA SER A 2 2.25 8.40 28.65
C SER A 2 2.28 7.82 27.23
N ALA A 3 1.51 8.37 26.29
CA ALA A 3 1.51 7.90 24.92
C ALA A 3 2.86 8.15 24.22
N ASP A 4 3.32 7.17 23.44
CA ASP A 4 4.59 7.19 22.71
C ASP A 4 4.32 7.34 21.21
N ILE A 5 4.68 8.48 20.64
CA ILE A 5 4.35 8.86 19.26
C ILE A 5 5.61 8.94 18.41
N LEU A 6 5.61 8.21 17.31
CA LEU A 6 6.61 8.35 16.25
C LEU A 6 6.07 9.27 15.16
N VAL A 7 6.82 10.31 14.81
CA VAL A 7 6.53 11.20 13.67
C VAL A 7 7.51 10.89 12.55
N VAL A 8 7.01 10.34 11.44
CA VAL A 8 7.79 10.07 10.25
C VAL A 8 7.50 11.14 9.20
N TYR A 9 8.53 11.82 8.71
CA TYR A 9 8.36 12.92 7.77
C TYR A 9 9.21 12.75 6.52
N LYS A 10 8.69 13.24 5.39
CA LYS A 10 9.44 13.35 4.15
C LYS A 10 10.43 14.51 4.28
N LYS A 11 11.73 14.30 4.02
CA LYS A 11 12.63 15.41 3.77
C LYS A 11 12.25 16.07 2.46
N ASN A 12 11.86 17.33 2.54
CA ASN A 12 11.54 18.14 1.37
C ASN A 12 12.17 19.54 1.56
N PHE A 13 12.52 20.19 0.46
CA PHE A 13 13.08 21.54 0.45
C PHE A 13 12.01 22.58 0.08
N GLU A 14 10.73 22.22 0.15
CA GLU A 14 9.61 23.10 -0.17
C GLU A 14 9.16 23.86 1.08
N ALA A 15 9.07 25.19 0.99
CA ALA A 15 8.66 26.05 2.10
C ALA A 15 7.25 25.74 2.65
N VAL A 16 6.39 25.10 1.84
CA VAL A 16 5.05 24.66 2.28
C VAL A 16 5.18 23.50 3.27
N HIS A 17 6.06 22.56 2.99
CA HIS A 17 6.33 21.43 3.87
C HIS A 17 6.97 21.87 5.19
N ASP A 18 7.93 22.80 5.14
CA ASP A 18 8.59 23.33 6.34
C ASP A 18 7.57 23.99 7.27
N ARG A 19 6.67 24.84 6.73
CA ARG A 19 5.58 25.45 7.52
C ARG A 19 4.62 24.41 8.14
N ALA A 20 4.31 23.36 7.39
CA ALA A 20 3.50 22.26 7.91
C ALA A 20 4.20 21.57 9.09
N MET A 21 5.50 21.30 8.96
CA MET A 21 6.30 20.70 10.03
C MET A 21 6.34 21.57 11.27
N ASP A 22 6.53 22.90 11.13
CA ASP A 22 6.53 23.85 12.27
C ASP A 22 5.18 23.83 13.00
N GLN A 23 4.07 23.81 12.29
CA GLN A 23 2.72 23.73 12.88
C GLN A 23 2.51 22.44 13.63
N ILE A 24 2.89 21.29 13.05
CA ILE A 24 2.78 19.98 13.65
C ILE A 24 3.64 19.88 14.91
N GLN A 25 4.90 20.34 14.83
CA GLN A 25 5.82 20.34 15.95
C GLN A 25 5.28 21.19 17.11
N SER A 26 4.82 22.41 16.84
CA SER A 26 4.25 23.30 17.84
C SER A 26 3.01 22.70 18.53
N ALA A 27 2.16 21.98 17.77
CA ALA A 27 0.98 21.31 18.33
C ALA A 27 1.40 20.14 19.24
N LEU A 28 2.39 19.35 18.84
CA LEU A 28 2.89 18.22 19.64
C LEU A 28 3.63 18.68 20.90
N GLU A 29 4.43 19.76 20.83
CA GLU A 29 5.08 20.36 22.01
C GLU A 29 4.08 20.75 23.09
N LYS A 30 2.94 21.35 22.70
CA LYS A 30 1.84 21.64 23.64
C LYS A 30 1.26 20.38 24.27
N LEU A 31 1.14 19.29 23.52
CA LEU A 31 0.65 18.02 24.06
C LEU A 31 1.68 17.34 24.97
N VAL A 32 2.97 17.47 24.69
CA VAL A 32 4.04 17.04 25.61
C VAL A 32 3.89 17.77 26.95
N GLU A 33 3.69 19.09 26.94
CA GLU A 33 3.54 19.89 28.16
C GLU A 33 2.25 19.59 28.92
N THR A 34 1.12 19.40 28.20
CA THR A 34 -0.20 19.30 28.82
C THR A 34 -0.63 17.88 29.17
N ARG A 35 -0.19 16.88 28.37
CA ARG A 35 -0.58 15.47 28.53
C ARG A 35 0.60 14.54 28.86
N GLY A 36 1.83 15.05 28.86
CA GLY A 36 3.02 14.27 29.13
C GLY A 36 3.31 13.17 28.10
N ILE A 37 2.88 13.34 26.83
CA ILE A 37 3.20 12.40 25.75
C ILE A 37 4.69 12.45 25.43
N ARG A 38 5.19 11.39 24.79
CA ARG A 38 6.54 11.35 24.22
C ARG A 38 6.45 11.40 22.70
N THR A 39 7.33 12.17 22.07
CA THR A 39 7.39 12.31 20.61
C THR A 39 8.80 12.09 20.11
N GLU A 40 8.93 11.32 19.04
CA GLU A 40 10.19 11.11 18.33
C GLU A 40 9.98 11.47 16.86
N PHE A 41 10.91 12.25 16.27
CA PHE A 41 10.85 12.67 14.87
C PHE A 41 11.94 11.97 14.07
N THR A 42 11.55 11.24 13.05
CA THR A 42 12.47 10.50 12.19
C THR A 42 12.17 10.75 10.72
N ALA A 43 13.19 11.09 9.95
CA ALA A 43 13.04 11.22 8.50
C ALA A 43 12.74 9.84 7.88
N ARG A 44 11.82 9.80 6.92
CA ARG A 44 11.36 8.59 6.22
C ARG A 44 12.53 7.70 5.75
N GLU A 45 13.59 8.30 5.23
CA GLU A 45 14.75 7.61 4.70
C GLU A 45 15.63 6.95 5.79
N LYS A 46 15.34 7.20 7.05
CA LYS A 46 16.10 6.68 8.20
C LYS A 46 15.31 5.74 9.08
N VAL A 47 13.97 5.76 8.95
CA VAL A 47 13.09 4.94 9.77
C VAL A 47 13.29 3.45 9.44
N ARG A 48 13.24 2.60 10.46
CA ARG A 48 13.38 1.15 10.37
C ARG A 48 12.18 0.46 10.99
N HIS A 49 11.94 -0.77 10.62
CA HIS A 49 10.85 -1.58 11.20
C HIS A 49 10.83 -1.55 12.75
N SER A 50 12.00 -1.59 13.39
CA SER A 50 12.10 -1.53 14.86
C SER A 50 11.54 -0.25 15.48
N ASP A 51 11.54 0.86 14.74
CA ASP A 51 11.12 2.16 15.26
C ASP A 51 9.59 2.26 15.44
N PHE A 52 8.84 1.38 14.74
CA PHE A 52 7.38 1.30 14.83
C PHE A 52 6.88 0.44 16.00
N ILE A 53 7.74 -0.45 16.53
CA ILE A 53 7.34 -1.42 17.54
C ILE A 53 7.01 -0.72 18.88
N GLY A 54 5.82 -0.98 19.42
CA GLY A 54 5.38 -0.48 20.73
C GLY A 54 5.00 0.99 20.74
N ARG A 55 4.79 1.61 19.57
CA ARG A 55 4.25 2.97 19.50
C ARG A 55 2.74 2.96 19.68
N ASP A 56 2.24 3.94 20.43
CA ASP A 56 0.79 4.16 20.59
C ASP A 56 0.18 4.84 19.37
N LEU A 57 0.97 5.60 18.61
CA LEU A 57 0.56 6.27 17.37
C LEU A 57 1.77 6.54 16.48
N VAL A 58 1.61 6.31 15.19
CA VAL A 58 2.55 6.76 14.14
C VAL A 58 1.89 7.88 13.34
N ILE A 59 2.55 9.03 13.26
CA ILE A 59 2.12 10.18 12.46
C ILE A 59 3.02 10.28 11.24
N VAL A 60 2.43 10.25 10.05
CA VAL A 60 3.14 10.36 8.78
C VAL A 60 2.90 11.72 8.17
N VAL A 61 3.94 12.55 8.06
CA VAL A 61 3.86 13.91 7.51
C VAL A 61 4.43 13.92 6.08
N GLY A 62 3.56 14.17 5.11
CA GLY A 62 3.92 14.16 3.69
C GLY A 62 2.71 14.03 2.79
N GLY A 63 2.82 13.25 1.73
CA GLY A 63 1.72 12.86 0.84
C GLY A 63 1.53 11.34 0.83
N ASP A 64 0.63 10.84 -0.02
CA ASP A 64 0.29 9.42 -0.14
C ASP A 64 1.54 8.54 -0.33
N GLY A 65 2.47 8.95 -1.20
CA GLY A 65 3.74 8.23 -1.40
C GLY A 65 4.65 8.19 -0.17
N THR A 66 4.51 9.12 0.78
CA THR A 66 5.24 9.04 2.06
C THR A 66 4.63 7.96 2.95
N LEU A 67 3.31 7.88 3.00
CA LEU A 67 2.61 6.88 3.80
C LEU A 67 2.85 5.47 3.24
N THR A 68 2.65 5.25 1.95
CA THR A 68 2.87 3.93 1.34
C THR A 68 4.31 3.44 1.49
N SER A 69 5.29 4.38 1.44
CA SER A 69 6.71 4.05 1.62
C SER A 69 7.09 3.53 3.00
N ILE A 70 6.26 3.74 4.02
CA ILE A 70 6.52 3.25 5.38
C ILE A 70 5.49 2.22 5.85
N ALA A 71 4.35 2.13 5.18
CA ALA A 71 3.25 1.28 5.59
C ALA A 71 3.67 -0.20 5.74
N HIS A 72 4.57 -0.69 4.87
CA HIS A 72 5.09 -2.04 4.92
C HIS A 72 5.85 -2.38 6.22
N ASN A 73 6.40 -1.38 6.91
CA ASN A 73 7.11 -1.52 8.17
C ASN A 73 6.20 -1.50 9.40
N VAL A 74 4.93 -1.07 9.25
CA VAL A 74 4.00 -0.92 10.36
C VAL A 74 3.30 -2.25 10.65
N GLY A 75 3.34 -2.69 11.91
CA GLY A 75 2.61 -3.86 12.39
C GLY A 75 1.10 -3.61 12.53
N ALA A 76 0.34 -4.71 12.69
CA ALA A 76 -1.11 -4.65 12.82
C ALA A 76 -1.60 -3.97 14.12
N ASP A 77 -0.76 -3.86 15.15
CA ASP A 77 -1.16 -3.31 16.44
C ASP A 77 -0.87 -1.80 16.57
N THR A 78 -0.33 -1.17 15.52
CA THR A 78 0.11 0.22 15.56
C THR A 78 -0.78 1.10 14.70
N PRO A 79 -1.58 2.02 15.27
CA PRO A 79 -2.40 2.95 14.49
C PRO A 79 -1.53 3.99 13.78
N VAL A 80 -1.93 4.34 12.57
CA VAL A 80 -1.25 5.32 11.71
C VAL A 80 -2.17 6.48 11.39
N MET A 81 -1.66 7.69 11.49
CA MET A 81 -2.33 8.93 11.09
C MET A 81 -1.52 9.61 9.99
N GLY A 82 -2.14 9.84 8.82
CA GLY A 82 -1.52 10.60 7.74
C GLY A 82 -1.86 12.09 7.81
N VAL A 83 -0.86 12.96 7.65
CA VAL A 83 -1.01 14.42 7.57
C VAL A 83 -0.49 14.91 6.23
N ASN A 84 -1.39 15.39 5.37
CA ASN A 84 -1.03 15.93 4.06
C ASN A 84 -0.35 17.30 4.21
N SER A 85 0.98 17.32 4.17
CA SER A 85 1.76 18.55 4.33
C SER A 85 1.68 19.51 3.15
N HIS A 86 1.22 19.04 1.98
CA HIS A 86 1.10 19.83 0.76
C HIS A 86 -0.14 19.36 -0.03
N PRO A 87 -1.35 19.77 0.39
CA PRO A 87 -2.59 19.35 -0.27
C PRO A 87 -2.72 19.91 -1.70
N ARG A 88 -3.17 19.08 -2.63
CA ARG A 88 -3.43 19.48 -4.03
C ARG A 88 -4.53 20.55 -4.15
N ARG A 89 -5.45 20.65 -3.18
CA ARG A 89 -6.47 21.70 -3.15
C ARG A 89 -5.88 23.11 -3.08
N ASP A 90 -4.68 23.23 -2.47
CA ASP A 90 -4.01 24.51 -2.24
C ASP A 90 -2.96 24.80 -3.33
N ASP A 91 -2.40 23.74 -3.92
CA ASP A 91 -1.39 23.79 -4.98
C ASP A 91 -1.52 22.55 -5.89
N PRO A 92 -1.71 22.71 -7.22
CA PRO A 92 -1.83 21.59 -8.16
C PRO A 92 -0.65 20.59 -8.15
N THR A 93 0.52 21.01 -7.67
CA THR A 93 1.70 20.15 -7.54
C THR A 93 1.69 19.29 -6.27
N GLY A 94 0.75 19.56 -5.36
CA GLY A 94 0.59 18.86 -4.10
C GLY A 94 0.08 17.42 -4.22
N SER A 95 0.04 16.72 -3.10
CA SER A 95 -0.50 15.38 -2.98
C SER A 95 -2.02 15.39 -3.01
N PHE A 96 -2.63 14.38 -3.64
CA PHE A 96 -4.06 14.14 -3.57
C PHE A 96 -4.51 13.87 -2.13
N GLY A 97 -3.70 13.18 -1.33
CA GLY A 97 -3.96 12.90 0.08
C GLY A 97 -5.05 11.85 0.29
N PHE A 98 -5.08 10.82 -0.56
CA PHE A 98 -6.07 9.73 -0.44
C PHE A 98 -6.00 9.05 0.92
N PHE A 99 -4.80 8.67 1.36
CA PHE A 99 -4.55 8.04 2.66
C PHE A 99 -4.37 9.05 3.81
N MET A 100 -4.36 10.35 3.50
CA MET A 100 -4.14 11.38 4.50
C MET A 100 -5.46 11.78 5.16
N GLY A 101 -5.63 11.44 6.45
CA GLY A 101 -6.83 11.77 7.23
C GLY A 101 -6.84 13.19 7.75
N SER A 102 -5.68 13.86 7.80
CA SER A 102 -5.50 15.22 8.36
C SER A 102 -4.66 16.10 7.46
N ASP A 103 -4.58 17.37 7.80
CA ASP A 103 -3.73 18.41 7.22
C ASP A 103 -3.20 19.33 8.33
N PRO A 104 -2.24 20.24 8.08
CA PRO A 104 -1.66 21.09 9.11
C PRO A 104 -2.65 21.99 9.85
N GLU A 105 -3.72 22.44 9.18
CA GLU A 105 -4.76 23.30 9.78
C GLU A 105 -5.60 22.56 10.83
N ASN A 106 -5.89 21.30 10.57
CA ASN A 106 -6.75 20.46 11.40
C ASN A 106 -5.97 19.61 12.40
N PHE A 107 -4.65 19.47 12.22
CA PHE A 107 -3.79 18.55 12.94
C PHE A 107 -3.93 18.61 14.45
N ALA A 108 -3.96 19.83 15.02
CA ALA A 108 -4.01 20.00 16.49
C ALA A 108 -5.26 19.36 17.12
N ASN A 109 -6.41 19.40 16.43
CA ASN A 109 -7.64 18.75 16.88
C ASN A 109 -7.62 17.25 16.57
N ASP A 110 -7.15 16.88 15.38
CA ASP A 110 -7.19 15.51 14.90
C ASP A 110 -6.26 14.58 15.72
N VAL A 111 -5.07 15.07 16.09
CA VAL A 111 -4.16 14.29 16.96
C VAL A 111 -4.75 14.04 18.36
N VAL A 112 -5.52 14.99 18.89
CA VAL A 112 -6.25 14.79 20.15
C VAL A 112 -7.33 13.73 19.97
N LEU A 113 -8.11 13.79 18.90
CA LEU A 113 -9.10 12.75 18.56
C LEU A 113 -8.45 11.37 18.41
N ALA A 114 -7.29 11.28 17.76
CA ALA A 114 -6.56 10.03 17.62
C ALA A 114 -6.17 9.45 18.98
N LEU A 115 -5.64 10.28 19.89
CA LEU A 115 -5.22 9.86 21.22
C LEU A 115 -6.39 9.51 22.15
N ASP A 116 -7.54 10.14 21.96
CA ASP A 116 -8.75 9.95 22.79
C ASP A 116 -9.70 8.87 22.21
N GLY A 117 -9.31 8.21 21.11
CA GLY A 117 -10.12 7.16 20.46
C GLY A 117 -11.33 7.69 19.69
N GLY A 118 -11.35 8.98 19.33
CA GLY A 118 -12.41 9.62 18.55
C GLY A 118 -12.17 9.62 17.04
N ALA A 119 -11.06 9.06 16.58
CA ALA A 119 -10.78 8.88 15.15
C ALA A 119 -11.60 7.75 14.54
N ILE A 120 -11.79 7.80 13.23
CA ILE A 120 -12.34 6.69 12.44
C ILE A 120 -11.18 5.74 12.14
N ASP A 121 -11.26 4.52 12.67
CA ASP A 121 -10.29 3.46 12.38
C ASP A 121 -10.68 2.75 11.08
N ASN A 122 -9.80 2.83 10.08
CA ASN A 122 -9.93 2.07 8.84
C ASN A 122 -8.95 0.89 8.91
N ASP A 123 -9.48 -0.27 9.20
CA ASP A 123 -8.74 -1.53 9.24
C ASP A 123 -8.52 -2.06 7.82
N LEU A 124 -7.41 -1.66 7.19
CA LEU A 124 -7.13 -1.91 5.77
C LEU A 124 -6.39 -3.24 5.57
N PRO A 125 -6.90 -4.12 4.71
CA PRO A 125 -6.20 -5.36 4.33
C PRO A 125 -4.99 -5.04 3.46
N ARG A 126 -3.98 -5.93 3.51
CA ARG A 126 -2.77 -5.81 2.68
C ARG A 126 -2.48 -7.12 1.94
N LEU A 127 -2.01 -6.97 0.70
CA LEU A 127 -1.44 -8.08 -0.06
C LEU A 127 -0.15 -8.57 0.58
N GLN A 128 0.06 -9.88 0.50
CA GLN A 128 1.29 -10.52 0.96
C GLN A 128 1.78 -11.49 -0.11
N ALA A 129 3.08 -11.41 -0.43
CA ALA A 129 3.75 -12.42 -1.21
C ALA A 129 4.69 -13.25 -0.34
N GLU A 130 4.72 -14.56 -0.61
CA GLU A 130 5.72 -15.49 -0.08
C GLU A 130 6.46 -16.15 -1.24
N ILE A 131 7.78 -16.09 -1.24
CA ILE A 131 8.64 -16.75 -2.22
C ILE A 131 9.20 -18.03 -1.61
N VAL A 132 9.00 -19.14 -2.31
CA VAL A 132 9.69 -20.40 -2.02
C VAL A 132 10.77 -20.60 -3.08
N THR A 133 12.02 -20.59 -2.64
CA THR A 133 13.18 -20.77 -3.53
C THR A 133 13.32 -22.22 -3.97
N THR A 134 14.12 -22.49 -5.01
CA THR A 134 14.44 -23.85 -5.47
C THR A 134 15.18 -24.70 -4.42
N SER A 135 15.80 -24.05 -3.43
CA SER A 135 16.41 -24.72 -2.27
C SER A 135 15.43 -24.97 -1.12
N GLY A 136 14.16 -24.55 -1.26
CA GLY A 136 13.12 -24.71 -0.25
C GLY A 136 13.09 -23.61 0.81
N ASN A 137 13.93 -22.58 0.72
CA ASN A 137 13.88 -21.44 1.64
C ASN A 137 12.62 -20.62 1.38
N ARG A 138 11.97 -20.17 2.46
CA ARG A 138 10.79 -19.30 2.42
C ARG A 138 11.19 -17.89 2.75
N ILE A 139 10.77 -16.95 1.89
CA ILE A 139 11.02 -15.51 2.05
C ILE A 139 9.64 -14.83 2.01
N LYS A 140 9.28 -14.18 3.12
CA LYS A 140 8.08 -13.35 3.17
C LYS A 140 8.46 -11.96 2.71
N CYS A 141 7.81 -11.48 1.63
CA CYS A 141 8.01 -10.12 1.11
C CYS A 141 7.32 -9.10 2.02
N ASP A 142 7.62 -7.84 1.82
CA ASP A 142 6.89 -6.77 2.50
C ASP A 142 5.41 -6.76 2.07
N PRO A 143 4.47 -6.45 2.98
CA PRO A 143 3.05 -6.37 2.64
C PRO A 143 2.75 -5.09 1.85
N ALA A 144 1.87 -5.18 0.85
CA ALA A 144 1.45 -4.05 0.02
C ALA A 144 0.09 -3.49 0.44
N LEU A 145 0.01 -2.18 0.57
CA LEU A 145 -1.24 -1.45 0.82
C LEU A 145 -2.00 -1.19 -0.49
N ASN A 146 -1.32 -0.78 -1.56
CA ASN A 146 -1.91 -0.56 -2.88
C ASN A 146 -1.74 -1.76 -3.79
N ASP A 147 -0.51 -2.06 -4.15
CA ASP A 147 -0.21 -3.02 -5.20
C ASP A 147 1.11 -3.77 -4.98
N LEU A 148 1.19 -4.92 -5.63
CA LEU A 148 2.33 -5.80 -5.63
C LEU A 148 2.62 -6.23 -7.07
N LEU A 149 3.84 -6.02 -7.52
CA LEU A 149 4.28 -6.41 -8.86
C LEU A 149 5.24 -7.59 -8.78
N VAL A 150 4.99 -8.61 -9.62
CA VAL A 150 5.94 -9.69 -9.92
C VAL A 150 6.42 -9.53 -11.35
N SER A 151 7.72 -9.33 -11.55
CA SER A 151 8.26 -9.04 -12.89
C SER A 151 9.70 -9.51 -13.07
N ASN A 152 10.15 -9.50 -14.34
CA ASN A 152 11.55 -9.69 -14.69
C ASN A 152 12.40 -8.50 -14.19
N THR A 153 13.60 -8.77 -13.72
CA THR A 153 14.56 -7.72 -13.33
C THR A 153 14.91 -6.78 -14.49
N HIS A 154 14.90 -7.29 -15.72
CA HIS A 154 15.15 -6.52 -16.92
C HIS A 154 13.83 -6.17 -17.61
N GLN A 155 13.37 -4.94 -17.51
CA GLN A 155 12.10 -4.48 -18.09
C GLN A 155 12.02 -4.59 -19.63
N TYR A 156 13.16 -4.72 -20.32
CA TYR A 156 13.23 -4.96 -21.76
C TYR A 156 13.11 -6.46 -22.13
N GLN A 157 12.97 -7.34 -21.15
CA GLN A 157 12.73 -8.77 -21.34
C GLN A 157 11.35 -9.13 -20.79
N PRO A 158 10.57 -9.94 -21.49
CA PRO A 158 9.29 -10.38 -20.96
C PRO A 158 9.46 -11.21 -19.69
N SER A 159 8.48 -11.10 -18.83
CA SER A 159 8.33 -11.96 -17.65
C SER A 159 7.70 -13.27 -18.10
N HIS A 160 8.43 -14.37 -17.93
CA HIS A 160 7.98 -15.72 -18.27
C HIS A 160 7.62 -16.46 -16.99
N TYR A 161 6.41 -16.95 -16.89
CA TYR A 161 5.95 -17.65 -15.69
C TYR A 161 4.74 -18.56 -15.99
N ARG A 162 4.52 -19.54 -15.11
CA ARG A 162 3.26 -20.27 -15.02
C ARG A 162 2.43 -19.65 -13.92
N LEU A 163 1.21 -19.24 -14.23
CA LEU A 163 0.24 -18.68 -13.30
C LEU A 163 -0.81 -19.74 -13.01
N GLN A 164 -1.05 -20.01 -11.72
CA GLN A 164 -2.00 -20.99 -11.24
C GLN A 164 -2.89 -20.36 -10.17
N ARG A 165 -4.18 -20.69 -10.20
CA ARG A 165 -5.16 -20.29 -9.19
C ARG A 165 -6.34 -21.25 -9.23
N ASP A 166 -6.82 -21.66 -8.06
CA ASP A 166 -8.02 -22.47 -7.92
C ASP A 166 -9.28 -21.63 -8.19
N SER A 167 -10.38 -22.29 -8.53
CA SER A 167 -11.67 -21.65 -8.73
C SER A 167 -12.20 -21.04 -7.44
N ASP A 168 -12.69 -19.80 -7.53
CA ASP A 168 -13.32 -19.08 -6.40
C ASP A 168 -14.84 -18.94 -6.55
N GLY A 169 -15.44 -19.66 -7.48
CA GLY A 169 -16.88 -19.60 -7.78
C GLY A 169 -17.28 -18.45 -8.72
N MET A 170 -16.45 -17.42 -8.87
CA MET A 170 -16.60 -16.35 -9.88
C MET A 170 -15.73 -16.64 -11.12
N ASN A 171 -14.54 -17.16 -10.88
CA ASN A 171 -13.57 -17.49 -11.91
C ASN A 171 -13.28 -18.99 -11.88
N GLY A 172 -13.08 -19.60 -13.04
CA GLY A 172 -12.61 -20.98 -13.16
C GLY A 172 -11.16 -21.16 -12.69
N ASP A 173 -10.74 -22.43 -12.61
CA ASP A 173 -9.33 -22.75 -12.39
C ASP A 173 -8.45 -22.15 -13.48
N ILE A 174 -7.32 -21.63 -13.09
CA ILE A 174 -6.29 -21.12 -14.01
C ILE A 174 -5.03 -21.97 -13.87
N ASP A 175 -4.51 -22.40 -15.00
CA ASP A 175 -3.20 -23.02 -15.13
C ASP A 175 -2.64 -22.64 -16.51
N ALA A 176 -1.96 -21.50 -16.58
CA ALA A 176 -1.51 -20.91 -17.84
C ALA A 176 -0.04 -20.52 -17.80
N VAL A 177 0.66 -20.81 -18.90
CA VAL A 177 2.01 -20.24 -19.15
C VAL A 177 1.83 -18.91 -19.83
N GLN A 178 2.38 -17.86 -19.24
CA GLN A 178 2.22 -16.49 -19.71
C GLN A 178 3.56 -15.81 -19.98
N HIS A 179 3.55 -14.90 -20.96
CA HIS A 179 4.64 -14.01 -21.31
C HIS A 179 4.11 -12.59 -21.31
N SER A 180 4.53 -11.78 -20.34
CA SER A 180 3.97 -10.44 -20.13
C SER A 180 5.02 -9.47 -19.61
N SER A 181 4.65 -8.21 -19.39
CA SER A 181 5.50 -7.24 -18.69
C SER A 181 5.40 -7.36 -17.15
N GLY A 182 5.03 -8.54 -16.66
CA GLY A 182 4.83 -8.84 -15.25
C GLY A 182 3.36 -8.88 -14.85
N CYS A 183 3.11 -9.41 -13.68
CA CYS A 183 1.78 -9.53 -13.10
C CYS A 183 1.63 -8.55 -11.94
N LEU A 184 0.62 -7.67 -12.04
CA LEU A 184 0.27 -6.70 -11.01
C LEU A 184 -0.92 -7.23 -10.21
N PHE A 185 -0.82 -7.13 -8.89
CA PHE A 185 -1.87 -7.45 -7.93
C PHE A 185 -2.23 -6.19 -7.18
N SER A 186 -3.51 -5.89 -7.01
CA SER A 186 -3.97 -4.67 -6.34
C SER A 186 -4.99 -4.98 -5.26
N THR A 187 -4.84 -4.33 -4.11
CA THR A 187 -5.89 -4.33 -3.09
C THR A 187 -7.11 -3.56 -3.58
N PHE A 188 -8.20 -3.64 -2.85
CA PHE A 188 -9.40 -2.87 -3.16
C PHE A 188 -9.11 -1.35 -3.14
N VAL A 189 -8.34 -0.85 -2.17
CA VAL A 189 -7.99 0.57 -2.10
C VAL A 189 -6.94 0.98 -3.13
N GLY A 190 -6.10 0.04 -3.56
CA GLY A 190 -5.08 0.25 -4.59
C GLY A 190 -5.63 0.39 -6.01
N GLN A 191 -6.92 0.07 -6.25
CA GLN A 191 -7.54 0.24 -7.57
C GLN A 191 -7.52 1.71 -8.05
N GLY A 192 -7.39 2.64 -7.13
CA GLY A 192 -7.21 4.06 -7.42
C GLY A 192 -5.80 4.48 -7.82
N ALA A 193 -4.82 3.61 -7.64
CA ALA A 193 -3.41 3.87 -7.93
C ALA A 193 -3.02 3.38 -9.34
N TRP A 194 -1.96 2.59 -9.45
CA TRP A 194 -1.44 2.11 -10.73
C TRP A 194 -2.46 1.28 -11.53
N TYR A 195 -3.25 0.47 -10.83
CA TYR A 195 -4.25 -0.39 -11.46
C TYR A 195 -5.29 0.41 -12.28
N ARG A 196 -5.68 1.62 -11.84
CA ARG A 196 -6.59 2.50 -12.60
C ARG A 196 -6.08 2.76 -14.01
N ASN A 197 -4.82 3.14 -14.15
CA ASN A 197 -4.24 3.43 -15.46
C ASN A 197 -4.29 2.21 -16.39
N ILE A 198 -4.10 1.00 -15.86
CA ILE A 198 -4.19 -0.23 -16.65
C ILE A 198 -5.63 -0.49 -17.07
N CYS A 199 -6.60 -0.35 -16.17
CA CYS A 199 -8.01 -0.52 -16.50
C CYS A 199 -8.51 0.48 -17.54
N GLU A 200 -8.11 1.74 -17.44
CA GLU A 200 -8.46 2.78 -18.42
C GLU A 200 -7.88 2.45 -19.81
N MET A 201 -6.65 1.97 -19.88
CA MET A 201 -6.01 1.54 -21.15
C MET A 201 -6.69 0.31 -21.75
N GLU A 202 -7.17 -0.62 -20.92
CA GLU A 202 -7.84 -1.84 -21.37
C GLU A 202 -9.37 -1.65 -21.56
N GLY A 203 -9.91 -0.45 -21.28
CA GLY A 203 -11.33 -0.14 -21.37
C GLY A 203 -12.22 -0.96 -20.44
N GLN A 204 -11.68 -1.39 -19.31
CA GLN A 204 -12.36 -2.23 -18.34
C GLN A 204 -12.67 -1.49 -17.05
N THR A 205 -13.88 -1.69 -16.53
CA THR A 205 -14.27 -1.26 -15.19
C THR A 205 -14.66 -2.49 -14.38
N PHE A 206 -14.15 -2.59 -13.16
CA PHE A 206 -14.54 -3.67 -12.26
C PHE A 206 -15.50 -3.14 -11.22
N PRO A 207 -16.63 -3.83 -10.99
CA PRO A 207 -17.52 -3.46 -9.91
C PRO A 207 -16.78 -3.55 -8.56
N PRO A 208 -17.15 -2.73 -7.57
CA PRO A 208 -16.65 -2.87 -6.21
C PRO A 208 -16.88 -4.30 -5.73
N SER A 209 -15.82 -4.92 -5.23
CA SER A 209 -15.88 -6.24 -4.62
C SER A 209 -15.75 -6.14 -3.10
N GLU A 210 -15.79 -7.26 -2.40
CA GLU A 210 -15.58 -7.25 -0.95
C GLU A 210 -14.14 -6.81 -0.62
N ILE A 211 -14.04 -5.71 0.14
CA ILE A 211 -12.78 -5.04 0.44
C ILE A 211 -11.78 -5.96 1.17
N ASP A 212 -12.28 -6.89 1.97
CA ASP A 212 -11.47 -7.63 2.93
C ASP A 212 -10.86 -8.92 2.38
N SER A 213 -11.44 -9.48 1.33
CA SER A 213 -11.06 -10.82 0.84
C SER A 213 -10.54 -10.84 -0.58
N ASN A 214 -11.00 -9.91 -1.42
CA ASN A 214 -10.69 -9.94 -2.83
C ASN A 214 -9.57 -8.97 -3.19
N TYR A 215 -8.77 -9.37 -4.17
CA TYR A 215 -7.77 -8.53 -4.81
C TYR A 215 -7.90 -8.64 -6.33
N LEU A 216 -7.43 -7.61 -7.00
CA LEU A 216 -7.33 -7.58 -8.45
C LEU A 216 -5.99 -8.16 -8.88
N PHE A 217 -5.97 -8.91 -9.96
CA PHE A 217 -4.73 -9.20 -10.66
C PHE A 217 -4.84 -8.82 -12.13
N VAL A 218 -3.71 -8.50 -12.75
CA VAL A 218 -3.60 -8.27 -14.17
C VAL A 218 -2.22 -8.66 -14.67
N SER A 219 -2.20 -9.48 -15.74
CA SER A 219 -0.98 -9.77 -16.50
C SER A 219 -0.76 -8.64 -17.51
N ARG A 220 0.21 -7.77 -17.21
CA ARG A 220 0.45 -6.54 -17.97
C ARG A 220 0.98 -6.85 -19.37
N GLU A 221 0.40 -6.20 -20.40
CA GLU A 221 0.83 -6.33 -21.78
C GLU A 221 0.92 -7.80 -22.26
N LEU A 222 0.02 -8.63 -21.74
CA LEU A 222 -0.10 -10.01 -22.18
C LEU A 222 -0.48 -10.06 -23.68
N ASP A 223 0.13 -10.98 -24.44
CA ASP A 223 -0.19 -11.18 -25.85
C ASP A 223 -1.70 -11.43 -26.04
N GLY A 224 -2.28 -10.80 -27.06
CA GLY A 224 -3.71 -10.87 -27.33
C GLY A 224 -4.23 -12.30 -27.51
N GLU A 225 -3.43 -13.22 -28.07
CA GLU A 225 -3.77 -14.62 -28.20
C GLU A 225 -3.84 -15.38 -26.87
N GLN A 226 -3.16 -14.86 -25.83
CA GLN A 226 -3.16 -15.40 -24.48
C GLN A 226 -4.23 -14.76 -23.57
N ARG A 227 -4.90 -13.69 -24.02
CA ARG A 227 -5.90 -12.96 -23.23
C ARG A 227 -7.24 -13.71 -23.23
N ARG A 228 -7.44 -14.55 -22.27
CA ARG A 228 -8.72 -15.20 -22.01
C ARG A 228 -9.44 -14.57 -20.84
N PRO A 229 -10.79 -14.44 -20.88
CA PRO A 229 -11.55 -13.90 -19.78
C PRO A 229 -11.23 -14.60 -18.45
N GLY A 230 -10.95 -13.82 -17.41
CA GLY A 230 -10.58 -14.34 -16.08
C GLY A 230 -9.12 -14.79 -15.92
N GLU A 231 -8.40 -15.08 -17.03
CA GLU A 231 -7.03 -15.61 -16.97
C GLU A 231 -5.97 -14.48 -16.92
N TYR A 232 -6.24 -13.31 -17.50
CA TYR A 232 -5.26 -12.22 -17.53
C TYR A 232 -5.62 -11.04 -16.63
N MET A 233 -6.88 -10.93 -16.24
CA MET A 233 -7.40 -9.85 -15.38
C MET A 233 -8.68 -10.31 -14.69
N ALA A 234 -8.72 -10.28 -13.36
CA ALA A 234 -9.91 -10.58 -12.58
C ALA A 234 -9.79 -10.14 -11.11
N TRP A 235 -10.97 -9.99 -10.45
CA TRP A 235 -11.07 -10.05 -9.00
C TRP A 235 -11.01 -11.51 -8.54
N THR A 236 -10.33 -11.77 -7.43
CA THR A 236 -10.25 -13.11 -6.84
C THR A 236 -10.01 -13.03 -5.33
N ALA A 237 -10.54 -14.03 -4.61
CA ALA A 237 -10.25 -14.28 -3.19
C ALA A 237 -9.15 -15.34 -3.01
N GLU A 238 -8.97 -16.21 -4.02
CA GLU A 238 -8.06 -17.34 -3.92
C GLU A 238 -6.60 -16.93 -4.13
N PRO A 239 -5.66 -17.57 -3.42
CA PRO A 239 -4.24 -17.33 -3.62
C PRO A 239 -3.82 -17.58 -5.07
N THR A 240 -3.05 -16.66 -5.63
CA THR A 240 -2.43 -16.83 -6.95
C THR A 240 -1.00 -17.31 -6.78
N VAL A 241 -0.66 -18.37 -7.50
CA VAL A 241 0.67 -18.97 -7.50
C VAL A 241 1.37 -18.69 -8.81
N ILE A 242 2.57 -18.12 -8.76
CA ILE A 242 3.44 -17.88 -9.91
C ILE A 242 4.67 -18.77 -9.77
N THR A 243 4.89 -19.65 -10.73
CA THR A 243 6.17 -20.37 -10.87
C THR A 243 7.02 -19.68 -11.91
N SER A 244 8.17 -19.17 -11.49
CA SER A 244 9.05 -18.37 -12.34
C SER A 244 9.82 -19.19 -13.36
N ASP A 245 9.79 -18.77 -14.64
CA ASP A 245 10.74 -19.19 -15.67
C ASP A 245 11.73 -18.06 -16.05
N MET A 246 11.75 -16.98 -15.27
CA MET A 246 12.68 -15.85 -15.44
C MET A 246 14.04 -16.18 -14.86
N HIS A 247 15.11 -15.81 -15.57
CA HIS A 247 16.46 -15.97 -15.04
C HIS A 247 16.64 -15.24 -13.71
N ARG A 248 16.09 -14.01 -13.63
CA ARG A 248 15.96 -13.22 -12.41
C ARG A 248 14.65 -12.44 -12.46
N GLY A 249 13.93 -12.45 -11.36
CA GLY A 249 12.75 -11.63 -11.17
C GLY A 249 12.74 -10.99 -9.79
N TYR A 250 11.76 -10.15 -9.57
CA TYR A 250 11.52 -9.50 -8.29
C TYR A 250 10.03 -9.45 -7.96
N VAL A 251 9.77 -9.37 -6.67
CA VAL A 251 8.50 -8.90 -6.09
C VAL A 251 8.76 -7.54 -5.50
N VAL A 252 7.91 -6.57 -5.80
CA VAL A 252 7.97 -5.24 -5.19
C VAL A 252 6.58 -4.84 -4.69
N SER A 253 6.52 -4.35 -3.45
CA SER A 253 5.30 -3.91 -2.79
C SER A 253 5.25 -2.39 -2.75
N ASP A 254 4.14 -1.78 -3.23
CA ASP A 254 3.91 -0.33 -3.25
C ASP A 254 5.05 0.49 -3.90
N GLY A 255 5.83 -0.13 -4.79
CA GLY A 255 6.96 0.51 -5.46
C GLY A 255 8.22 0.68 -4.61
N TRP A 256 8.32 -0.01 -3.47
CA TRP A 256 9.46 0.04 -2.55
C TRP A 256 10.12 -1.33 -2.43
N ASP A 257 11.34 -1.38 -1.98
CA ASP A 257 12.16 -2.55 -1.64
C ASP A 257 11.87 -3.87 -2.38
N GLU A 258 12.71 -4.18 -3.38
CA GLU A 258 12.57 -5.37 -4.22
C GLU A 258 13.06 -6.64 -3.49
N THR A 259 12.24 -7.69 -3.49
CA THR A 259 12.67 -9.04 -3.09
C THR A 259 12.92 -9.88 -4.32
N HIS A 260 14.18 -10.27 -4.53
CA HIS A 260 14.60 -10.98 -5.74
C HIS A 260 14.40 -12.49 -5.66
N PHE A 261 14.12 -13.09 -6.81
CA PHE A 261 14.04 -14.53 -6.99
C PHE A 261 14.66 -14.96 -8.33
N ILE A 262 14.82 -16.26 -8.51
CA ILE A 262 15.39 -16.85 -9.73
C ILE A 262 14.40 -17.86 -10.35
N ARG A 263 14.78 -18.40 -11.52
CA ARG A 263 14.04 -19.46 -12.21
C ARG A 263 13.74 -20.64 -11.27
N GLY A 264 12.50 -21.13 -11.35
CA GLY A 264 12.00 -22.24 -10.57
C GLY A 264 11.51 -21.86 -9.16
N ALA A 265 11.66 -20.59 -8.74
CA ALA A 265 11.03 -20.13 -7.52
C ALA A 265 9.51 -20.07 -7.70
N THR A 266 8.79 -20.33 -6.62
CA THR A 266 7.33 -20.21 -6.55
C THR A 266 6.96 -19.03 -5.67
N ILE A 267 6.12 -18.15 -6.18
CA ILE A 267 5.63 -16.95 -5.50
C ILE A 267 4.12 -17.12 -5.27
N THR A 268 3.70 -17.13 -4.01
CA THR A 268 2.27 -17.18 -3.64
C THR A 268 1.83 -15.81 -3.19
N ILE A 269 0.78 -15.26 -3.79
CA ILE A 269 0.19 -13.96 -3.49
C ILE A 269 -1.21 -14.17 -2.91
N SER A 270 -1.52 -13.49 -1.80
CA SER A 270 -2.83 -13.56 -1.13
C SER A 270 -3.11 -12.31 -0.29
N MET A 271 -4.36 -12.14 0.18
CA MET A 271 -4.79 -11.04 1.07
C MET A 271 -4.56 -11.35 2.56
N ASN A 272 -3.48 -12.02 2.91
CA ASN A 272 -3.18 -12.44 4.27
C ASN A 272 -2.05 -11.61 4.94
N GLY A 273 -1.72 -10.46 4.37
CA GLY A 273 -0.79 -9.52 5.00
C GLY A 273 -1.30 -8.98 6.33
N PRO A 274 -0.41 -8.51 7.23
CA PRO A 274 -0.83 -7.85 8.46
C PRO A 274 -1.64 -6.59 8.11
N ARG A 275 -2.79 -6.41 8.75
CA ARG A 275 -3.69 -5.26 8.47
C ARG A 275 -3.05 -3.94 8.89
N LEU A 276 -3.48 -2.84 8.27
CA LEU A 276 -3.03 -1.49 8.62
C LEU A 276 -4.20 -0.71 9.24
N HIS A 277 -4.06 -0.28 10.50
CA HIS A 277 -5.00 0.62 11.16
C HIS A 277 -4.71 2.06 10.77
N LEU A 278 -5.46 2.58 9.80
CA LEU A 278 -5.31 3.96 9.31
C LEU A 278 -6.39 4.86 9.88
N LEU A 279 -5.98 5.85 10.66
CA LEU A 279 -6.90 6.80 11.29
C LEU A 279 -7.26 7.93 10.34
N THR A 280 -8.58 8.15 10.18
CA THR A 280 -9.15 9.33 9.51
C THR A 280 -10.12 10.05 10.45
N PHE A 281 -10.58 11.27 10.10
CA PHE A 281 -11.32 12.13 11.04
C PHE A 281 -12.66 12.63 10.51
N ARG A 282 -12.88 12.58 9.20
CA ARG A 282 -14.07 13.16 8.54
C ARG A 282 -14.80 12.17 7.68
N GLU A 283 -14.06 11.24 7.07
CA GLU A 283 -14.56 10.30 6.07
C GLU A 283 -13.79 9.00 6.16
N ARG A 284 -14.44 7.86 5.93
CA ARG A 284 -13.78 6.56 5.83
C ARG A 284 -13.04 6.45 4.50
N ILE A 285 -11.97 5.66 4.47
CA ILE A 285 -11.22 5.41 3.22
C ILE A 285 -12.11 4.81 2.13
N ILE A 286 -13.04 3.93 2.48
CA ILE A 286 -13.95 3.32 1.52
C ILE A 286 -14.91 4.34 0.88
N ASP A 287 -15.42 5.29 1.67
CA ASP A 287 -16.32 6.32 1.17
C ASP A 287 -15.56 7.29 0.25
N LYS A 288 -14.33 7.65 0.63
CA LYS A 288 -13.41 8.45 -0.18
C LYS A 288 -13.08 7.78 -1.52
N LEU A 289 -12.87 6.46 -1.52
CA LEU A 289 -12.63 5.68 -2.73
C LEU A 289 -13.87 5.69 -3.64
N SER A 290 -15.07 5.51 -3.08
CA SER A 290 -16.31 5.51 -3.84
C SER A 290 -16.52 6.84 -4.56
N HIS A 291 -16.39 7.97 -3.84
CA HIS A 291 -16.48 9.30 -4.45
C HIS A 291 -15.44 9.53 -5.56
N TRP A 292 -14.25 8.96 -5.37
CA TRP A 292 -13.17 9.13 -6.35
C TRP A 292 -13.34 8.27 -7.61
N LEU A 293 -13.95 7.07 -7.49
CA LEU A 293 -14.25 6.21 -8.64
C LEU A 293 -15.43 6.74 -9.47
N GLU A 294 -16.32 7.55 -8.88
CA GLU A 294 -17.47 8.18 -9.54
C GLU A 294 -17.08 9.47 -10.28
N SER A 295 -15.91 10.06 -9.98
CA SER A 295 -15.43 11.33 -10.57
C SER A 295 -14.56 11.10 -11.83
#